data_048c1ef0be5b0bac80d5a872edc88970
#
_entry.id   048c1ef0be5b0bac80d5a872edc88970
#
_cell.length_a   1.000
_cell.length_b   1.000
_cell.length_c   1.000
_cell.angle_alpha   90.00
_cell.angle_beta   90.00
_cell.angle_gamma   90.00
#
_symmetry.space_group_name_H-M   'P 1'
#
loop_
_entity.id
_entity.type
_entity.pdbx_description
1 polymer ?
#
loop_
_entity_poly.entity_id
_entity_poly.type
_entity_poly.pdbx_seq_one_letter_code
_entity_poly.pdbx_strand_id
1 'polypeptide(L)'
;FYNKTNKTMSTNTGHPKGLYLLFFTEMWERFSYYGMRAIFILFMTKALLMKGADASNVYGSFTGLVYLTPLLGGYIADRFWGNRRSILIGGLLMALGQFLMFLSGSTVIDGMESASSVSMMWAGLTFLIIGNGFFKPNISTMVGQLYPKGDHRIDGAFTIFYMGINLGAFFAPLICGGIGDTGN
;
A
#
# COMPACT_ATOMS: atom_id res chain seq x y z
N PHE A 1 -15.09 -14.82 -52.07
CA PHE A 1 -14.56 -15.78 -51.07
C PHE A 1 -14.20 -15.01 -49.81
N TYR A 2 -15.13 -15.02 -48.85
CA TYR A 2 -14.92 -14.37 -47.53
C TYR A 2 -14.45 -15.44 -46.56
N ASN A 3 -13.16 -15.46 -46.28
CA ASN A 3 -12.58 -16.43 -45.35
C ASN A 3 -12.79 -15.91 -43.90
N LYS A 4 -13.86 -16.38 -43.28
CA LYS A 4 -14.18 -16.17 -41.87
C LYS A 4 -13.23 -17.04 -41.04
N THR A 5 -12.06 -16.56 -40.69
CA THR A 5 -11.24 -17.19 -39.65
C THR A 5 -12.00 -17.16 -38.33
N ASN A 6 -12.68 -18.25 -38.02
CA ASN A 6 -13.21 -18.53 -36.69
C ASN A 6 -12.03 -18.54 -35.70
N LYS A 7 -11.76 -17.40 -35.08
CA LYS A 7 -10.91 -17.34 -33.91
C LYS A 7 -11.72 -18.04 -32.80
N THR A 8 -11.46 -19.33 -32.62
CA THR A 8 -11.98 -20.09 -31.48
C THR A 8 -11.68 -19.30 -30.22
N MET A 9 -12.71 -18.71 -29.60
CA MET A 9 -12.62 -18.17 -28.25
C MET A 9 -12.18 -19.33 -27.36
N SER A 10 -10.93 -19.30 -26.93
CA SER A 10 -10.46 -20.19 -25.89
C SER A 10 -11.35 -19.92 -24.67
N THR A 11 -12.21 -20.87 -24.32
CA THR A 11 -13.02 -20.86 -23.11
C THR A 11 -12.13 -21.12 -21.91
N ASN A 12 -11.19 -20.20 -21.68
CA ASN A 12 -10.38 -20.24 -20.47
C ASN A 12 -11.31 -19.79 -19.32
N THR A 13 -11.89 -20.75 -18.60
CA THR A 13 -12.83 -20.52 -17.49
C THR A 13 -12.13 -19.97 -16.24
N GLY A 14 -10.79 -20.01 -16.19
CA GLY A 14 -9.99 -19.53 -15.07
C GLY A 14 -9.66 -18.03 -15.15
N HIS A 15 -9.30 -17.45 -14.00
CA HIS A 15 -8.78 -16.09 -13.93
C HIS A 15 -7.33 -16.01 -14.47
N PRO A 16 -6.93 -14.87 -15.07
CA PRO A 16 -5.54 -14.65 -15.51
C PRO A 16 -4.56 -14.75 -14.34
N LYS A 17 -3.37 -15.31 -14.58
CA LYS A 17 -2.31 -15.40 -13.55
C LYS A 17 -1.93 -14.04 -12.96
N GLY A 18 -2.06 -12.96 -13.73
CA GLY A 18 -1.85 -11.59 -13.29
C GLY A 18 -2.74 -11.18 -12.12
N LEU A 19 -3.98 -11.71 -12.02
CA LEU A 19 -4.86 -11.42 -10.90
C LEU A 19 -4.27 -11.88 -9.57
N TYR A 20 -3.70 -13.08 -9.52
CA TYR A 20 -3.08 -13.60 -8.29
C TYR A 20 -1.85 -12.79 -7.89
N LEU A 21 -1.05 -12.34 -8.87
CA LEU A 21 0.05 -11.44 -8.60
C LEU A 21 -0.43 -10.12 -7.97
N LEU A 22 -1.47 -9.50 -8.54
CA LEU A 22 -2.04 -8.27 -8.01
C LEU A 22 -2.68 -8.48 -6.62
N PHE A 23 -3.36 -9.62 -6.42
CA PHE A 23 -3.92 -10.02 -5.13
C PHE A 23 -2.85 -10.07 -4.03
N PHE A 24 -1.76 -10.82 -4.25
CA PHE A 24 -0.70 -10.94 -3.25
C PHE A 24 0.06 -9.61 -3.05
N THR A 25 0.25 -8.85 -4.10
CA THR A 25 0.92 -7.54 -4.02
C THR A 25 0.10 -6.57 -3.18
N GLU A 26 -1.20 -6.47 -3.41
CA GLU A 26 -2.09 -5.61 -2.62
C GLU A 26 -2.27 -6.13 -1.19
N MET A 27 -2.43 -7.45 -1.01
CA MET A 27 -2.53 -8.06 0.32
C MET A 27 -1.30 -7.71 1.18
N TRP A 28 -0.10 -7.81 0.60
CA TRP A 28 1.15 -7.53 1.31
C TRP A 28 1.32 -6.03 1.59
N GLU A 29 0.94 -5.19 0.64
CA GLU A 29 0.93 -3.74 0.83
C GLU A 29 -0.03 -3.35 1.97
N ARG A 30 -1.25 -3.90 1.96
CA ARG A 30 -2.22 -3.67 3.05
C ARG A 30 -1.70 -4.17 4.40
N PHE A 31 -1.09 -5.34 4.42
CA PHE A 31 -0.44 -5.86 5.62
C PHE A 31 0.61 -4.88 6.16
N SER A 32 1.51 -4.41 5.31
CA SER A 32 2.55 -3.43 5.67
C SER A 32 1.95 -2.12 6.20
N TYR A 33 0.96 -1.57 5.50
CA TYR A 33 0.32 -0.31 5.85
C TYR A 33 -0.45 -0.39 7.18
N TYR A 34 -1.31 -1.39 7.35
CA TYR A 34 -2.11 -1.53 8.57
C TYR A 34 -1.28 -2.01 9.76
N GLY A 35 -0.24 -2.81 9.52
CA GLY A 35 0.72 -3.21 10.56
C GLY A 35 1.48 -2.01 11.11
N MET A 36 2.03 -1.17 10.25
CA MET A 36 2.67 0.08 10.66
C MET A 36 1.68 0.97 11.44
N ARG A 37 0.46 1.15 10.93
CA ARG A 37 -0.56 1.98 11.62
C ARG A 37 -0.92 1.47 13.01
N ALA A 38 -0.95 0.16 13.21
CA ALA A 38 -1.29 -0.44 14.51
C ALA A 38 -0.32 -0.06 15.62
N ILE A 39 0.97 0.09 15.28
CA ILE A 39 2.02 0.43 16.24
C ILE A 39 2.48 1.89 16.16
N PHE A 40 1.99 2.68 15.20
CA PHE A 40 2.57 3.98 14.86
C PHE A 40 2.45 5.01 16.00
N ILE A 41 1.29 5.11 16.67
CA ILE A 41 1.15 6.00 17.83
C ILE A 41 2.06 5.56 18.98
N LEU A 42 2.13 4.25 19.23
CA LEU A 42 3.01 3.68 20.25
C LEU A 42 4.49 3.99 19.94
N PHE A 43 4.89 3.85 18.69
CA PHE A 43 6.22 4.21 18.21
C PHE A 43 6.55 5.69 18.45
N MET A 44 5.65 6.60 18.08
CA MET A 44 5.87 8.04 18.29
C MET A 44 5.94 8.41 19.77
N THR A 45 5.11 7.82 20.62
CA THR A 45 5.03 8.18 22.03
C THR A 45 6.07 7.48 22.89
N LYS A 46 6.39 6.21 22.64
CA LYS A 46 7.35 5.44 23.45
C LYS A 46 8.78 5.49 22.89
N ALA A 47 8.97 5.39 21.57
CA ALA A 47 10.30 5.42 20.98
C ALA A 47 10.80 6.84 20.72
N LEU A 48 9.95 7.71 20.15
CA LEU A 48 10.31 9.10 19.84
C LEU A 48 9.91 10.09 20.94
N LEU A 49 9.38 9.63 22.05
CA LEU A 49 9.00 10.43 23.24
C LEU A 49 8.08 11.64 22.93
N MET A 50 7.37 11.60 21.80
CA MET A 50 6.45 12.66 21.40
C MET A 50 5.27 12.76 22.37
N LYS A 51 4.76 13.97 22.59
CA LYS A 51 3.52 14.17 23.35
C LYS A 51 2.35 13.51 22.61
N GLY A 52 1.44 12.89 23.35
CA GLY A 52 0.30 12.16 22.78
C GLY A 52 -0.57 13.00 21.84
N ALA A 53 -0.75 14.30 22.15
CA ALA A 53 -1.47 15.22 21.27
C ALA A 53 -0.77 15.42 19.92
N ASP A 54 0.56 15.58 19.93
CA ASP A 54 1.36 15.78 18.71
C ASP A 54 1.37 14.49 17.87
N ALA A 55 1.54 13.32 18.52
CA ALA A 55 1.48 12.02 17.87
C ALA A 55 0.11 11.79 17.20
N SER A 56 -0.99 12.16 17.87
CA SER A 56 -2.33 12.05 17.30
C SER A 56 -2.52 12.99 16.09
N ASN A 57 -2.00 14.21 16.15
CA ASN A 57 -2.04 15.15 15.03
C ASN A 57 -1.24 14.65 13.82
N VAL A 58 -0.04 14.10 14.05
CA VAL A 58 0.78 13.48 12.99
C VAL A 58 0.04 12.31 12.36
N TYR A 59 -0.52 11.42 13.18
CA TYR A 59 -1.30 10.26 12.71
C TYR A 59 -2.50 10.68 11.86
N GLY A 60 -3.27 11.67 12.33
CA GLY A 60 -4.43 12.20 11.61
C GLY A 60 -4.04 12.84 10.28
N SER A 61 -3.01 13.67 10.27
CA SER A 61 -2.48 14.32 9.06
C SER A 61 -1.95 13.32 8.05
N PHE A 62 -1.16 12.34 8.50
CA PHE A 62 -0.66 11.25 7.68
C PHE A 62 -1.81 10.48 7.02
N THR A 63 -2.80 10.07 7.82
CA THR A 63 -3.96 9.33 7.32
C THR A 63 -4.73 10.15 6.29
N GLY A 64 -5.00 11.43 6.57
CA GLY A 64 -5.70 12.32 5.65
C GLY A 64 -4.97 12.47 4.30
N LEU A 65 -3.66 12.69 4.34
CA LEU A 65 -2.84 12.82 3.13
C LEU A 65 -2.77 11.53 2.32
N VAL A 66 -2.70 10.35 2.95
CA VAL A 66 -2.73 9.05 2.27
C VAL A 66 -4.04 8.84 1.50
N TYR A 67 -5.16 9.39 1.97
CA TYR A 67 -6.42 9.33 1.23
C TYR A 67 -6.56 10.39 0.13
N LEU A 68 -5.84 11.51 0.25
CA LEU A 68 -5.90 12.61 -0.73
C LEU A 68 -4.95 12.38 -1.92
N THR A 69 -3.75 11.88 -1.67
CA THR A 69 -2.71 11.71 -2.72
C THR A 69 -3.07 10.77 -3.87
N PRO A 70 -3.93 9.73 -3.73
CA PRO A 70 -4.38 8.91 -4.84
C PRO A 70 -5.08 9.68 -5.97
N LEU A 71 -5.72 10.80 -5.67
CA LEU A 71 -6.33 11.65 -6.69
C LEU A 71 -5.27 12.21 -7.64
N LEU A 72 -4.16 12.69 -7.09
CA LEU A 72 -3.03 13.24 -7.86
C LEU A 72 -2.26 12.12 -8.57
N GLY A 73 -1.99 11.02 -7.87
CA GLY A 73 -1.23 9.90 -8.42
C GLY A 73 -1.95 9.18 -9.55
N GLY A 74 -3.28 9.02 -9.46
CA GLY A 74 -4.11 8.50 -10.56
C GLY A 74 -4.06 9.42 -11.78
N TYR A 75 -4.26 10.72 -11.58
CA TYR A 75 -4.19 11.70 -12.67
C TYR A 75 -2.84 11.69 -13.40
N ILE A 76 -1.73 11.66 -12.65
CA ILE A 76 -0.37 11.62 -13.24
C ILE A 76 -0.15 10.31 -14.00
N ALA A 77 -0.62 9.19 -13.45
CA ALA A 77 -0.51 7.89 -14.09
C ALA A 77 -1.26 7.85 -15.42
N ASP A 78 -2.50 8.30 -15.42
CA ASP A 78 -3.36 8.27 -16.62
C ASP A 78 -2.82 9.17 -17.75
N ARG A 79 -2.20 10.30 -17.38
CA ARG A 79 -1.75 11.27 -18.37
C ARG A 79 -0.32 11.06 -18.86
N PHE A 80 0.60 10.58 -18.01
CA PHE A 80 2.04 10.61 -18.30
C PHE A 80 2.75 9.26 -18.23
N TRP A 81 2.52 8.45 -17.19
CA TRP A 81 3.38 7.31 -16.85
C TRP A 81 2.77 5.95 -17.17
N GLY A 82 1.46 5.86 -17.17
CA GLY A 82 0.72 4.60 -17.26
C GLY A 82 0.73 3.82 -15.93
N ASN A 83 -0.26 2.97 -15.75
CA ASN A 83 -0.53 2.29 -14.47
C ASN A 83 0.63 1.41 -14.00
N ARG A 84 1.27 0.65 -14.91
CA ARG A 84 2.34 -0.27 -14.55
C ARG A 84 3.55 0.44 -13.93
N ARG A 85 3.99 1.55 -14.54
CA ARG A 85 5.13 2.33 -14.03
C ARG A 85 4.77 3.00 -12.70
N SER A 86 3.57 3.52 -12.58
CA SER A 86 3.09 4.16 -11.36
C SER A 86 3.02 3.19 -10.19
N ILE A 87 2.58 1.94 -10.41
CA ILE A 87 2.59 0.89 -9.37
C ILE A 87 4.02 0.56 -8.95
N LEU A 88 4.95 0.40 -9.89
CA LEU A 88 6.35 0.08 -9.56
C LEU A 88 7.01 1.21 -8.77
N ILE A 89 6.87 2.46 -9.23
CA ILE A 89 7.43 3.63 -8.55
C ILE A 89 6.78 3.80 -7.17
N GLY A 90 5.45 3.69 -7.09
CA GLY A 90 4.72 3.77 -5.84
C GLY A 90 5.16 2.70 -4.84
N GLY A 91 5.29 1.45 -5.29
CA GLY A 91 5.78 0.33 -4.47
C GLY A 91 7.20 0.54 -3.95
N LEU A 92 8.12 1.01 -4.80
CA LEU A 92 9.50 1.31 -4.41
C LEU A 92 9.58 2.46 -3.39
N LEU A 93 8.78 3.53 -3.60
CA LEU A 93 8.71 4.64 -2.65
C LEU A 93 8.17 4.18 -1.29
N MET A 94 7.11 3.34 -1.29
CA MET A 94 6.59 2.79 -0.03
C MET A 94 7.61 1.88 0.67
N ALA A 95 8.34 1.05 -0.06
CA ALA A 95 9.39 0.21 0.51
C ALA A 95 10.51 1.05 1.14
N LEU A 96 10.94 2.11 0.46
CA LEU A 96 11.90 3.09 1.00
C LEU A 96 11.34 3.80 2.24
N GLY A 97 10.06 4.20 2.20
CA GLY A 97 9.37 4.81 3.34
C GLY A 97 9.37 3.91 4.57
N GLN A 98 9.02 2.62 4.43
CA GLN A 98 9.06 1.65 5.52
C GLN A 98 10.48 1.42 6.04
N PHE A 99 11.46 1.38 5.14
CA PHE A 99 12.87 1.26 5.54
C PHE A 99 13.34 2.46 6.36
N LEU A 100 12.96 3.68 6.00
CA LEU A 100 13.26 4.89 6.77
C LEU A 100 12.55 4.90 8.14
N MET A 101 11.31 4.39 8.20
CA MET A 101 10.60 4.21 9.48
C MET A 101 11.33 3.21 10.39
N PHE A 102 11.84 2.11 9.83
CA PHE A 102 12.65 1.14 10.55
C PHE A 102 13.95 1.79 11.07
N LEU A 103 14.68 2.52 10.22
CA LEU A 103 15.90 3.23 10.62
C LEU A 103 15.61 4.29 11.70
N SER A 104 14.48 5.00 11.60
CA SER A 104 14.05 5.95 12.62
C SER A 104 13.95 5.30 14.00
N GLY A 105 13.37 4.10 14.08
CA GLY A 105 13.30 3.34 15.34
C GLY A 105 14.64 2.81 15.82
N SER A 106 15.50 2.35 14.90
CA SER A 106 16.81 1.75 15.23
C SER A 106 17.86 2.78 15.66
N THR A 107 17.65 4.07 15.37
CA THR A 107 18.57 5.16 15.76
C THR A 107 18.21 5.81 17.10
N VAL A 108 17.17 5.35 17.76
CA VAL A 108 16.85 5.73 19.14
C VAL A 108 17.80 4.97 20.07
N ILE A 109 18.73 5.68 20.72
CA ILE A 109 19.69 5.12 21.67
C ILE A 109 19.34 5.64 23.07
N ASP A 110 19.26 4.74 24.04
CA ASP A 110 19.05 5.05 25.47
C ASP A 110 17.82 5.94 25.77
N GLY A 111 16.74 5.80 24.98
CA GLY A 111 15.50 6.56 25.21
C GLY A 111 15.62 8.06 24.94
N MET A 112 16.67 8.51 24.27
CA MET A 112 16.84 9.90 23.84
C MET A 112 16.43 10.04 22.36
N GLU A 113 15.49 10.99 22.11
CA GLU A 113 15.20 11.40 20.73
C GLU A 113 16.46 11.94 20.06
N SER A 114 16.80 11.37 18.92
CA SER A 114 17.79 12.00 18.04
C SER A 114 17.05 12.83 16.98
N ALA A 115 17.55 14.02 16.69
CA ALA A 115 17.04 14.83 15.57
C ALA A 115 17.05 14.04 14.24
N SER A 116 17.98 13.11 14.09
CA SER A 116 18.04 12.20 12.93
C SER A 116 16.87 11.19 12.91
N SER A 117 16.48 10.64 14.08
CA SER A 117 15.35 9.71 14.17
C SER A 117 14.03 10.36 13.73
N VAL A 118 13.75 11.57 14.23
CA VAL A 118 12.57 12.34 13.87
C VAL A 118 12.59 12.72 12.37
N SER A 119 13.74 13.13 11.86
CA SER A 119 13.88 13.47 10.43
C SER A 119 13.66 12.26 9.51
N MET A 120 14.15 11.07 9.91
CA MET A 120 13.91 9.82 9.18
C MET A 120 12.44 9.42 9.21
N MET A 121 11.74 9.60 10.34
CA MET A 121 10.28 9.39 10.44
C MET A 121 9.54 10.28 9.43
N TRP A 122 9.81 11.59 9.41
CA TRP A 122 9.14 12.51 8.49
C TRP A 122 9.43 12.18 7.01
N ALA A 123 10.68 11.85 6.69
CA ALA A 123 11.04 11.39 5.35
C ALA A 123 10.29 10.09 5.00
N GLY A 124 10.26 9.11 5.91
CA GLY A 124 9.55 7.86 5.74
C GLY A 124 8.05 8.06 5.46
N LEU A 125 7.38 8.89 6.28
CA LEU A 125 5.97 9.24 6.07
C LEU A 125 5.72 9.91 4.72
N THR A 126 6.61 10.82 4.31
CA THR A 126 6.51 11.50 3.02
C THR A 126 6.57 10.50 1.86
N PHE A 127 7.53 9.56 1.89
CA PHE A 127 7.64 8.52 0.88
C PHE A 127 6.44 7.57 0.88
N LEU A 128 5.89 7.24 2.04
CA LEU A 128 4.68 6.42 2.16
C LEU A 128 3.45 7.12 1.57
N ILE A 129 3.26 8.41 1.84
CA ILE A 129 2.16 9.22 1.31
C ILE A 129 2.23 9.29 -0.22
N ILE A 130 3.40 9.65 -0.77
CA ILE A 130 3.60 9.78 -2.22
C ILE A 130 3.48 8.40 -2.88
N GLY A 131 4.12 7.39 -2.32
CA GLY A 131 4.11 6.02 -2.85
C GLY A 131 2.71 5.44 -2.90
N ASN A 132 1.91 5.58 -1.82
CA ASN A 132 0.52 5.14 -1.79
C ASN A 132 -0.33 5.87 -2.83
N GLY A 133 -0.09 7.17 -3.03
CA GLY A 133 -0.75 7.97 -4.04
C GLY A 133 -0.60 7.39 -5.45
N PHE A 134 0.60 6.94 -5.82
CA PHE A 134 0.86 6.31 -7.11
C PHE A 134 0.44 4.84 -7.18
N PHE A 135 0.50 4.12 -6.08
CA PHE A 135 0.22 2.69 -6.07
C PHE A 135 -1.28 2.37 -6.10
N LYS A 136 -2.02 2.90 -5.13
CA LYS A 136 -3.40 2.49 -4.83
C LYS A 136 -4.40 2.66 -5.99
N PRO A 137 -4.51 3.80 -6.68
CA PRO A 137 -5.47 3.95 -7.77
C PRO A 137 -5.10 3.06 -8.96
N ASN A 138 -3.82 2.90 -9.22
CA ASN A 138 -3.32 2.24 -10.41
C ASN A 138 -3.37 0.72 -10.34
N ILE A 139 -3.19 0.11 -9.15
CA ILE A 139 -3.29 -1.35 -9.01
C ILE A 139 -4.74 -1.82 -9.20
N SER A 140 -5.72 -1.09 -8.68
CA SER A 140 -7.14 -1.38 -8.89
C SER A 140 -7.54 -1.27 -10.37
N THR A 141 -7.07 -0.23 -11.06
CA THR A 141 -7.28 -0.05 -12.50
C THR A 141 -6.65 -1.21 -13.29
N MET A 142 -5.47 -1.68 -12.88
CA MET A 142 -4.80 -2.80 -13.55
C MET A 142 -5.57 -4.11 -13.43
N VAL A 143 -6.30 -4.36 -12.34
CA VAL A 143 -7.20 -5.53 -12.22
C VAL A 143 -8.23 -5.52 -13.36
N GLY A 144 -8.88 -4.38 -13.59
CA GLY A 144 -9.84 -4.23 -14.68
C GLY A 144 -9.22 -4.43 -16.07
N GLN A 145 -7.97 -4.03 -16.26
CA GLN A 145 -7.24 -4.15 -17.53
C GLN A 145 -6.80 -5.60 -17.88
N LEU A 146 -6.86 -6.52 -16.91
CA LEU A 146 -6.58 -7.94 -17.18
C LEU A 146 -7.69 -8.63 -17.98
N TYR A 147 -8.87 -8.00 -18.11
CA TYR A 147 -10.05 -8.59 -18.74
C TYR A 147 -10.46 -7.79 -19.97
N PRO A 148 -10.92 -8.46 -21.05
CA PRO A 148 -11.55 -7.80 -22.17
C PRO A 148 -12.83 -7.07 -21.74
N LYS A 149 -13.19 -6.01 -22.47
CA LYS A 149 -14.46 -5.31 -22.23
C LYS A 149 -15.65 -6.27 -22.34
N GLY A 150 -16.52 -6.28 -21.32
CA GLY A 150 -17.69 -7.14 -21.27
C GLY A 150 -17.43 -8.56 -20.76
N ASP A 151 -16.25 -8.86 -20.24
CA ASP A 151 -15.97 -10.16 -19.62
C ASP A 151 -16.68 -10.26 -18.26
N HIS A 152 -17.61 -11.24 -18.13
CA HIS A 152 -18.39 -11.46 -16.91
C HIS A 152 -17.58 -11.88 -15.69
N ARG A 153 -16.30 -12.30 -15.88
CA ARG A 153 -15.41 -12.70 -14.77
C ARG A 153 -14.83 -11.51 -14.00
N ILE A 154 -15.00 -10.27 -14.49
CA ILE A 154 -14.42 -9.09 -13.89
C ILE A 154 -14.92 -8.84 -12.46
N ASP A 155 -16.20 -9.12 -12.19
CA ASP A 155 -16.79 -8.96 -10.86
C ASP A 155 -16.18 -9.95 -9.85
N GLY A 156 -15.99 -11.20 -10.27
CA GLY A 156 -15.29 -12.21 -9.49
C GLY A 156 -13.81 -11.85 -9.25
N ALA A 157 -13.16 -11.24 -10.24
CA ALA A 157 -11.78 -10.78 -10.10
C ALA A 157 -11.65 -9.67 -9.05
N PHE A 158 -12.53 -8.70 -9.04
CA PHE A 158 -12.55 -7.66 -8.00
C PHE A 158 -12.86 -8.25 -6.62
N THR A 159 -13.76 -9.23 -6.54
CA THR A 159 -14.05 -9.94 -5.28
C THR A 159 -12.79 -10.61 -4.72
N ILE A 160 -12.04 -11.33 -5.56
CA ILE A 160 -10.76 -11.96 -5.17
C ILE A 160 -9.76 -10.88 -4.75
N PHE A 161 -9.63 -9.80 -5.50
CA PHE A 161 -8.71 -8.71 -5.20
C PHE A 161 -9.03 -8.05 -3.85
N TYR A 162 -10.29 -7.73 -3.58
CA TYR A 162 -10.73 -7.16 -2.30
C TYR A 162 -10.58 -8.12 -1.12
N MET A 163 -10.68 -9.43 -1.36
CA MET A 163 -10.37 -10.43 -0.34
C MET A 163 -8.90 -10.31 0.11
N GLY A 164 -7.96 -10.06 -0.81
CA GLY A 164 -6.56 -9.79 -0.47
C GLY A 164 -6.38 -8.57 0.42
N ILE A 165 -7.07 -7.46 0.09
CA ILE A 165 -7.09 -6.24 0.92
C ILE A 165 -7.55 -6.58 2.35
N ASN A 166 -8.66 -7.29 2.48
CA ASN A 166 -9.25 -7.63 3.78
C ASN A 166 -8.37 -8.57 4.60
N LEU A 167 -7.75 -9.57 3.96
CA LEU A 167 -6.81 -10.46 4.63
C LEU A 167 -5.59 -9.70 5.17
N GLY A 168 -4.97 -8.84 4.35
CA GLY A 168 -3.86 -8.01 4.79
C GLY A 168 -4.24 -7.09 5.95
N ALA A 169 -5.39 -6.41 5.84
CA ALA A 169 -5.90 -5.51 6.87
C ALA A 169 -6.28 -6.21 8.18
N PHE A 170 -6.76 -7.46 8.10
CA PHE A 170 -7.16 -8.24 9.28
C PHE A 170 -5.95 -8.78 10.06
N PHE A 171 -5.01 -9.42 9.36
CA PHE A 171 -3.87 -10.07 10.03
C PHE A 171 -2.81 -9.08 10.52
N ALA A 172 -2.65 -7.94 9.84
CA ALA A 172 -1.60 -6.98 10.17
C ALA A 172 -1.71 -6.41 11.61
N PRO A 173 -2.85 -5.87 12.07
CA PRO A 173 -2.96 -5.36 13.43
C PRO A 173 -2.80 -6.47 14.49
N LEU A 174 -3.28 -7.69 14.20
CA LEU A 174 -3.16 -8.82 15.13
C LEU A 174 -1.70 -9.21 15.34
N ILE A 175 -0.94 -9.32 14.26
CA ILE A 175 0.47 -9.73 14.32
C ILE A 175 1.34 -8.58 14.81
N CYS A 176 1.28 -7.42 14.16
CA CYS A 176 2.15 -6.29 14.49
C CYS A 176 1.77 -5.64 15.83
N GLY A 177 0.47 -5.54 16.14
CA GLY A 177 -0.01 -5.03 17.43
C GLY A 177 0.36 -5.97 18.57
N GLY A 178 0.16 -7.28 18.40
CA GLY A 178 0.54 -8.28 19.40
C GLY A 178 2.04 -8.31 19.69
N ILE A 179 2.89 -8.21 18.67
CA ILE A 179 4.35 -8.10 18.84
C ILE A 179 4.74 -6.76 19.48
N GLY A 180 4.12 -5.66 19.07
CA GLY A 180 4.42 -4.33 19.59
C GLY A 180 4.03 -4.14 21.05
N ASP A 181 3.00 -4.84 21.54
CA ASP A 181 2.55 -4.77 22.93
C ASP A 181 3.40 -5.64 23.88
N THR A 182 4.04 -6.69 23.38
CA THR A 182 4.91 -7.59 24.18
C THR A 182 6.31 -7.02 24.42
N GLY A 183 6.65 -5.87 23.82
CA GLY A 183 7.95 -5.21 23.91
C GLY A 183 8.08 -4.30 25.14
N ASN A 184 7.74 -4.77 26.35
CA ASN A 184 8.06 -4.09 27.64
C ASN A 184 9.38 -4.57 28.18
#